data_7479f986e565a4acfa6807cc68ae69b5
#
_entry.id   7479f986e565a4acfa6807cc68ae69b5
#
_cell.length_a   1.000
_cell.length_b   1.000
_cell.length_c   1.000
_cell.angle_alpha   90.00
_cell.angle_beta   90.00
_cell.angle_gamma   90.00
#
_symmetry.space_group_name_H-M   'P 1'
#
loop_
_entity.id
_entity.type
_entity.pdbx_description
1 polymer ?
#
loop_
_entity_poly.entity_id
_entity_poly.type
_entity_poly.pdbx_seq_one_letter_code
_entity_poly.pdbx_strand_id
1 'polypeptide(L)'
;NYSTLRTKTIEMTASTLPASELGLDQLDVLLITDFDSGKLSGQQIEAVWEWVRKGGVLLIGTGERGEDTLRGFGKELLEQPLPQPDERIINMGVEYAVDRPEGASIPLVCTDVMLKGGTEVLGSDELSVLSSVSAGSGLVAVAMYDFVDIEEFCQANISYIDNLFTTLLGEDKINGLASAMDGSTSSQFWSVQGLINTGNINNLPKVGLYVTLAVAYVALAGPGLYFFWKQRGMRQYYQLSVGILSLCCTGMVLLMGMSTRFTGPFFTYATIKDTDRDEISETTFINMRAPYNKPYSVT
;
A
#
# COMPACT_ATOMS: atom_id res chain seq x y z
N ASN A 1 -4.71 19.91 9.93
CA ASN A 1 -5.56 18.84 10.47
C ASN A 1 -5.42 17.58 9.60
N TYR A 2 -4.37 16.80 9.85
CA TYR A 2 -4.08 15.56 9.10
C TYR A 2 -4.76 14.34 9.73
N SER A 3 -5.93 14.49 10.30
CA SER A 3 -6.70 13.45 11.01
C SER A 3 -7.05 12.23 10.14
N THR A 4 -6.86 12.32 8.82
CA THR A 4 -7.11 11.23 7.87
C THR A 4 -5.89 10.36 7.59
N LEU A 5 -4.67 10.85 7.85
CA LEU A 5 -3.45 10.09 7.64
C LEU A 5 -3.35 8.97 8.70
N ARG A 6 -3.22 7.75 8.24
CA ARG A 6 -2.96 6.59 9.09
C ARG A 6 -1.58 6.05 8.76
N THR A 7 -0.69 6.12 9.72
CA THR A 7 0.63 5.50 9.61
C THR A 7 0.50 3.98 9.76
N LYS A 8 1.23 3.25 8.93
CA LYS A 8 1.41 1.82 9.04
C LYS A 8 2.89 1.53 9.20
N THR A 9 3.27 1.02 10.35
CA THR A 9 4.64 0.64 10.63
C THR A 9 4.90 -0.81 10.20
N ILE A 10 6.02 -1.05 9.55
CA ILE A 10 6.51 -2.37 9.16
C ILE A 10 7.92 -2.51 9.73
N GLU A 11 8.13 -3.44 10.64
CA GLU A 11 9.46 -3.76 11.14
C GLU A 11 10.23 -4.57 10.10
N MET A 12 11.45 -4.15 9.83
CA MET A 12 12.35 -4.80 8.89
C MET A 12 13.65 -5.22 9.58
N THR A 13 14.22 -6.29 9.10
CA THR A 13 15.53 -6.79 9.51
C THR A 13 16.49 -6.75 8.33
N ALA A 14 17.78 -6.98 8.55
CA ALA A 14 18.75 -7.09 7.45
C ALA A 14 18.36 -8.15 6.40
N SER A 15 17.66 -9.21 6.81
CA SER A 15 17.22 -10.27 5.88
C SER A 15 15.93 -9.96 5.13
N THR A 16 15.09 -9.04 5.64
CA THR A 16 13.79 -8.68 5.05
C THR A 16 13.82 -7.35 4.29
N LEU A 17 14.84 -6.53 4.51
CA LEU A 17 15.02 -5.28 3.74
C LEU A 17 15.27 -5.64 2.27
N PRO A 18 14.49 -5.10 1.32
CA PRO A 18 14.69 -5.36 -0.10
C PRO A 18 16.07 -4.91 -0.60
N ALA A 19 16.65 -5.67 -1.54
CA ALA A 19 17.89 -5.32 -2.22
C ALA A 19 17.65 -4.57 -3.56
N SER A 20 16.41 -4.13 -3.80
CA SER A 20 16.00 -3.34 -4.95
C SER A 20 15.11 -2.20 -4.50
N GLU A 21 15.26 -1.04 -5.12
CA GLU A 21 14.46 0.15 -4.81
C GLU A 21 12.96 -0.09 -5.01
N LEU A 22 12.57 -0.88 -6.01
CA LEU A 22 11.18 -1.22 -6.27
C LEU A 22 10.49 -1.90 -5.06
N GLY A 23 11.26 -2.62 -4.24
CA GLY A 23 10.75 -3.20 -3.00
C GLY A 23 10.50 -2.15 -1.90
N LEU A 24 11.15 -1.00 -1.98
CA LEU A 24 11.02 0.12 -1.05
C LEU A 24 10.01 1.18 -1.51
N ASP A 25 9.50 1.07 -2.73
CA ASP A 25 8.64 2.07 -3.37
C ASP A 25 7.29 2.30 -2.64
N GLN A 26 6.91 1.38 -1.76
CA GLN A 26 5.72 1.49 -0.91
C GLN A 26 5.97 2.23 0.41
N LEU A 27 7.21 2.60 0.68
CA LEU A 27 7.61 3.30 1.90
C LEU A 27 7.69 4.81 1.63
N ASP A 28 7.14 5.59 2.53
CA ASP A 28 7.31 7.05 2.54
C ASP A 28 8.51 7.47 3.39
N VAL A 29 8.72 6.76 4.50
CA VAL A 29 9.80 6.99 5.45
C VAL A 29 10.42 5.64 5.84
N LEU A 30 11.74 5.58 5.83
CA LEU A 30 12.54 4.49 6.39
C LEU A 30 13.27 5.02 7.64
N LEU A 31 12.95 4.47 8.80
CA LEU A 31 13.60 4.81 10.06
C LEU A 31 14.63 3.72 10.42
N ILE A 32 15.88 4.15 10.64
CA ILE A 32 16.95 3.31 11.20
C ILE A 32 17.19 3.76 12.64
N THR A 33 16.89 2.89 13.58
CA THR A 33 17.03 3.13 15.02
C THR A 33 17.50 1.84 15.68
N ASP A 34 18.39 1.91 16.65
CA ASP A 34 19.01 0.78 17.35
C ASP A 34 19.43 -0.39 16.43
N PHE A 35 19.94 -0.10 15.24
CA PHE A 35 20.25 -1.07 14.21
C PHE A 35 21.68 -0.92 13.66
N ASP A 36 22.43 -2.00 13.59
CA ASP A 36 23.75 -2.03 12.93
C ASP A 36 23.59 -2.13 11.41
N SER A 37 23.70 -0.98 10.74
CA SER A 37 23.58 -0.90 9.27
C SER A 37 24.74 -1.58 8.52
N GLY A 38 25.84 -1.91 9.22
CA GLY A 38 26.91 -2.73 8.66
C GLY A 38 26.50 -4.18 8.37
N LYS A 39 25.32 -4.63 8.85
CA LYS A 39 24.73 -5.93 8.51
C LYS A 39 24.03 -5.93 7.16
N LEU A 40 23.79 -4.77 6.56
CA LEU A 40 23.19 -4.64 5.24
C LEU A 40 24.21 -4.98 4.16
N SER A 41 23.76 -5.64 3.12
CA SER A 41 24.58 -5.85 1.92
C SER A 41 24.78 -4.55 1.14
N GLY A 42 25.85 -4.49 0.34
CA GLY A 42 26.05 -3.31 -0.53
C GLY A 42 24.89 -3.04 -1.48
N GLN A 43 24.19 -4.09 -1.94
CA GLN A 43 23.00 -3.94 -2.79
C GLN A 43 21.82 -3.33 -2.04
N GLN A 44 21.62 -3.69 -0.76
CA GLN A 44 20.57 -3.10 0.07
C GLN A 44 20.85 -1.61 0.35
N ILE A 45 22.10 -1.27 0.65
CA ILE A 45 22.51 0.13 0.87
C ILE A 45 22.27 0.96 -0.40
N GLU A 46 22.68 0.44 -1.58
CA GLU A 46 22.44 1.12 -2.85
C GLU A 46 20.95 1.26 -3.16
N ALA A 47 20.16 0.20 -2.91
CA ALA A 47 18.70 0.26 -3.08
C ALA A 47 18.04 1.34 -2.20
N VAL A 48 18.50 1.52 -0.96
CA VAL A 48 18.04 2.60 -0.08
C VAL A 48 18.44 3.96 -0.64
N TRP A 49 19.68 4.12 -1.14
CA TRP A 49 20.11 5.37 -1.75
C TRP A 49 19.32 5.73 -3.02
N GLU A 50 19.07 4.76 -3.89
CA GLU A 50 18.25 4.96 -5.09
C GLU A 50 16.82 5.36 -4.73
N TRP A 51 16.23 4.68 -3.74
CA TRP A 51 14.90 5.01 -3.22
C TRP A 51 14.86 6.43 -2.63
N VAL A 52 15.88 6.85 -1.87
CA VAL A 52 15.96 8.22 -1.36
C VAL A 52 16.05 9.21 -2.52
N ARG A 53 16.94 8.98 -3.52
CA ARG A 53 17.07 9.87 -4.69
C ARG A 53 15.76 10.07 -5.44
N LYS A 54 14.85 9.09 -5.40
CA LYS A 54 13.51 9.12 -6.01
C LYS A 54 12.43 9.79 -5.15
N GLY A 55 12.74 10.23 -3.95
CA GLY A 55 11.82 10.98 -3.09
C GLY A 55 11.50 10.31 -1.75
N GLY A 56 12.16 9.22 -1.40
CA GLY A 56 12.08 8.60 -0.09
C GLY A 56 12.69 9.47 1.00
N VAL A 57 12.23 9.32 2.24
CA VAL A 57 12.81 9.97 3.41
C VAL A 57 13.49 8.93 4.30
N LEU A 58 14.82 9.05 4.44
CA LEU A 58 15.60 8.22 5.33
C LEU A 58 15.84 8.98 6.63
N LEU A 59 15.41 8.42 7.75
CA LEU A 59 15.60 8.99 9.09
C LEU A 59 16.49 8.05 9.89
N ILE A 60 17.60 8.58 10.43
CA ILE A 60 18.60 7.78 11.15
C ILE A 60 18.76 8.34 12.57
N GLY A 61 18.57 7.50 13.58
CA GLY A 61 18.93 7.79 14.95
C GLY A 61 20.37 7.38 15.24
N THR A 62 21.08 8.15 16.07
CA THR A 62 22.46 7.84 16.43
C THR A 62 22.60 7.48 17.93
N GLY A 63 22.63 8.42 18.83
CA GLY A 63 22.79 8.16 20.25
C GLY A 63 24.05 7.36 20.58
N GLU A 64 23.94 6.41 21.52
CA GLU A 64 25.04 5.54 21.95
C GLU A 64 25.61 4.67 20.81
N ARG A 65 24.78 4.28 19.85
CA ARG A 65 25.14 3.37 18.75
C ARG A 65 25.32 4.06 17.40
N GLY A 66 25.63 5.35 17.40
CA GLY A 66 25.77 6.15 16.18
C GLY A 66 26.75 5.55 15.16
N GLU A 67 27.88 4.97 15.61
CA GLU A 67 28.82 4.29 14.70
C GLU A 67 28.21 3.07 14.01
N ASP A 68 27.38 2.30 14.72
CA ASP A 68 26.72 1.12 14.16
C ASP A 68 25.60 1.53 13.20
N THR A 69 24.76 2.48 13.61
CA THR A 69 23.62 2.92 12.80
C THR A 69 24.04 3.61 11.50
N LEU A 70 25.16 4.35 11.53
CA LEU A 70 25.68 5.05 10.35
C LEU A 70 26.72 4.27 9.55
N ARG A 71 27.15 3.06 9.98
CA ARG A 71 28.24 2.30 9.36
C ARG A 71 28.04 2.08 7.84
N GLY A 72 26.82 1.79 7.43
CA GLY A 72 26.47 1.58 6.02
C GLY A 72 26.36 2.86 5.18
N PHE A 73 26.06 3.98 5.82
CA PHE A 73 25.71 5.24 5.14
C PHE A 73 26.70 6.37 5.41
N GLY A 74 27.47 6.29 6.51
CA GLY A 74 28.28 7.39 7.02
C GLY A 74 29.34 7.91 6.05
N LYS A 75 29.91 7.06 5.19
CA LYS A 75 30.91 7.46 4.21
C LYS A 75 30.41 8.55 3.25
N GLU A 76 29.15 8.49 2.88
CA GLU A 76 28.53 9.46 1.98
C GLU A 76 27.97 10.67 2.75
N LEU A 77 27.47 10.45 3.94
CA LEU A 77 26.77 11.45 4.74
C LEU A 77 27.69 12.32 5.61
N LEU A 78 28.68 11.73 6.27
CA LEU A 78 29.45 12.41 7.31
C LEU A 78 30.57 13.28 6.73
N GLU A 79 30.68 14.52 7.20
CA GLU A 79 31.80 15.41 6.89
C GLU A 79 33.05 15.00 7.64
N GLN A 80 32.91 14.52 8.88
CA GLN A 80 33.99 14.04 9.73
C GLN A 80 33.58 12.81 10.54
N PRO A 81 34.56 12.05 11.09
CA PRO A 81 34.27 10.92 11.94
C PRO A 81 33.41 11.30 13.13
N LEU A 82 32.56 10.41 13.60
CA LEU A 82 31.72 10.63 14.76
C LEU A 82 32.55 10.74 16.02
N PRO A 83 32.26 11.72 16.91
CA PRO A 83 32.84 11.78 18.24
C PRO A 83 32.25 10.67 19.13
N GLN A 84 32.84 10.52 20.32
CA GLN A 84 32.29 9.64 21.34
C GLN A 84 30.94 10.18 21.82
N PRO A 85 29.94 9.31 22.04
CA PRO A 85 28.65 9.70 22.57
C PRO A 85 28.79 10.27 24.00
N ASP A 86 27.98 11.25 24.35
CA ASP A 86 27.91 11.84 25.67
C ASP A 86 26.45 12.07 26.10
N GLU A 87 26.21 12.10 27.42
CA GLU A 87 24.88 12.35 27.97
C GLU A 87 24.62 13.86 28.04
N ARG A 88 23.50 14.30 27.46
CA ARG A 88 23.09 15.69 27.39
C ARG A 88 21.62 15.85 27.73
N ILE A 89 21.24 17.01 28.25
CA ILE A 89 19.86 17.43 28.40
C ILE A 89 19.48 18.18 27.13
N ILE A 90 18.60 17.58 26.34
CA ILE A 90 18.13 18.14 25.07
C ILE A 90 16.74 18.73 25.24
N ASN A 91 16.60 20.00 24.86
CA ASN A 91 15.30 20.64 24.75
C ASN A 91 14.70 20.29 23.36
N MET A 92 13.64 19.48 23.34
CA MET A 92 12.99 19.03 22.10
C MET A 92 12.17 20.14 21.41
N GLY A 93 12.18 21.35 21.95
CA GLY A 93 11.73 22.58 21.31
C GLY A 93 10.24 22.87 21.39
N VAL A 94 9.96 24.15 21.64
CA VAL A 94 8.58 24.68 21.65
C VAL A 94 8.01 24.78 20.22
N GLU A 95 8.88 24.87 19.21
CA GLU A 95 8.49 25.00 17.80
C GLU A 95 7.75 23.77 17.28
N TYR A 96 8.00 22.61 17.88
CA TYR A 96 7.32 21.35 17.54
C TYR A 96 6.04 21.11 18.35
N ALA A 97 5.44 22.17 18.89
CA ALA A 97 4.19 22.15 19.63
C ALA A 97 4.15 21.04 20.67
N VAL A 98 5.06 21.14 21.61
CA VAL A 98 5.10 20.23 22.73
C VAL A 98 3.83 20.44 23.54
N ASP A 99 3.04 19.41 23.71
CA ASP A 99 1.77 19.48 24.45
C ASP A 99 2.03 19.82 25.93
N ARG A 100 3.23 19.53 26.43
CA ARG A 100 3.70 19.83 27.78
C ARG A 100 5.09 20.48 27.75
N PRO A 101 5.19 21.79 27.63
CA PRO A 101 6.48 22.50 27.53
C PRO A 101 7.40 22.26 28.72
N GLU A 102 6.87 22.06 29.93
CA GLU A 102 7.63 21.78 31.15
C GLU A 102 8.42 20.45 31.11
N GLY A 103 8.02 19.52 30.24
CA GLY A 103 8.67 18.23 30.02
C GLY A 103 9.45 18.16 28.70
N ALA A 104 9.72 19.28 28.05
CA ALA A 104 10.40 19.32 26.76
C ALA A 104 11.91 19.01 26.84
N SER A 105 12.52 19.17 28.02
CA SER A 105 13.94 18.88 28.22
C SER A 105 14.11 17.47 28.78
N ILE A 106 14.79 16.62 28.05
CA ILE A 106 15.01 15.23 28.41
C ILE A 106 16.50 14.87 28.36
N PRO A 107 17.00 14.04 29.29
CA PRO A 107 18.36 13.52 29.25
C PRO A 107 18.46 12.45 28.16
N LEU A 108 19.38 12.61 27.22
CA LEU A 108 19.64 11.70 26.13
C LEU A 108 21.13 11.45 25.97
N VAL A 109 21.47 10.24 25.53
CA VAL A 109 22.83 9.97 25.02
C VAL A 109 22.86 10.45 23.57
N CYS A 110 23.81 11.33 23.29
CA CYS A 110 23.90 12.03 22.01
C CYS A 110 25.27 11.84 21.36
N THR A 111 25.26 11.75 20.05
CA THR A 111 26.45 11.78 19.21
C THR A 111 26.33 12.95 18.24
N ASP A 112 27.31 13.88 18.28
CA ASP A 112 27.30 14.99 17.34
C ASP A 112 27.52 14.53 15.92
N VAL A 113 26.62 14.93 15.03
CA VAL A 113 26.63 14.52 13.62
C VAL A 113 26.80 15.77 12.76
N MET A 114 27.83 15.79 11.93
CA MET A 114 28.02 16.81 10.91
C MET A 114 27.84 16.20 9.53
N LEU A 115 26.74 16.58 8.87
CA LEU A 115 26.42 16.11 7.54
C LEU A 115 27.07 16.99 6.46
N LYS A 116 27.58 16.38 5.40
CA LYS A 116 28.10 17.08 4.22
C LYS A 116 26.97 17.88 3.54
N GLY A 117 27.07 19.20 3.60
CA GLY A 117 26.02 20.07 3.06
C GLY A 117 24.69 19.99 3.82
N GLY A 118 24.74 19.53 5.08
CA GLY A 118 23.55 19.42 5.92
C GLY A 118 22.99 20.77 6.35
N THR A 119 21.68 20.79 6.57
CA THR A 119 20.94 21.92 7.14
C THR A 119 20.29 21.47 8.44
N GLU A 120 20.28 22.36 9.43
CA GLU A 120 19.60 22.11 10.69
C GLU A 120 18.08 22.07 10.47
N VAL A 121 17.43 21.06 11.01
CA VAL A 121 15.98 20.91 11.05
C VAL A 121 15.45 21.22 12.43
N LEU A 122 16.13 20.73 13.46
CA LEU A 122 15.82 20.99 14.86
C LEU A 122 17.11 21.32 15.61
N GLY A 123 17.13 22.48 16.24
CA GLY A 123 18.23 22.92 17.08
C GLY A 123 17.83 23.10 18.55
N SER A 124 18.78 22.92 19.45
CA SER A 124 18.64 23.18 20.88
C SER A 124 19.93 23.73 21.43
N ASP A 125 19.90 24.93 22.02
CA ASP A 125 21.04 25.55 22.70
C ASP A 125 22.36 25.56 21.89
N GLU A 126 22.30 26.02 20.64
CA GLU A 126 23.40 26.02 19.64
C GLU A 126 23.82 24.62 19.12
N LEU A 127 23.10 23.57 19.48
CA LEU A 127 23.33 22.22 18.99
C LEU A 127 22.31 21.87 17.89
N SER A 128 22.81 21.28 16.83
CA SER A 128 21.93 20.71 15.78
C SER A 128 21.44 19.31 16.19
N VAL A 129 20.26 19.25 16.76
CA VAL A 129 19.67 18.04 17.31
C VAL A 129 19.23 17.07 16.20
N LEU A 130 18.75 17.64 15.10
CA LEU A 130 18.38 16.94 13.88
C LEU A 130 18.87 17.74 12.68
N SER A 131 19.68 17.12 11.86
CA SER A 131 20.19 17.69 10.62
C SER A 131 19.67 16.92 9.43
N SER A 132 19.49 17.58 8.31
CA SER A 132 19.07 16.93 7.07
C SER A 132 19.93 17.34 5.87
N VAL A 133 19.99 16.46 4.88
CA VAL A 133 20.61 16.70 3.60
C VAL A 133 19.71 16.17 2.48
N SER A 134 19.53 16.97 1.44
CA SER A 134 18.77 16.55 0.25
C SER A 134 19.61 15.60 -0.61
N ALA A 135 19.00 14.52 -1.07
CA ALA A 135 19.61 13.56 -1.97
C ALA A 135 18.64 13.26 -3.13
N GLY A 136 18.89 13.89 -4.29
CA GLY A 136 17.94 13.85 -5.41
C GLY A 136 16.61 14.54 -5.06
N SER A 137 15.51 13.83 -5.20
CA SER A 137 14.17 14.32 -4.81
C SER A 137 13.79 13.98 -3.37
N GLY A 138 14.62 13.22 -2.66
CA GLY A 138 14.37 12.80 -1.28
C GLY A 138 15.27 13.49 -0.26
N LEU A 139 15.17 13.01 0.97
CA LEU A 139 15.81 13.61 2.14
C LEU A 139 16.43 12.51 3.00
N VAL A 140 17.64 12.79 3.53
CA VAL A 140 18.21 12.03 4.63
C VAL A 140 18.26 12.95 5.84
N ALA A 141 17.66 12.52 6.94
CA ALA A 141 17.71 13.24 8.21
C ALA A 141 18.39 12.36 9.27
N VAL A 142 19.29 12.96 10.04
CA VAL A 142 20.05 12.26 11.08
C VAL A 142 19.89 13.01 12.40
N ALA A 143 19.39 12.29 13.40
CA ALA A 143 19.27 12.80 14.76
C ALA A 143 20.54 12.47 15.56
N MET A 144 20.93 13.35 16.48
CA MET A 144 22.04 13.13 17.39
C MET A 144 21.72 12.12 18.51
N TYR A 145 20.46 11.71 18.66
CA TYR A 145 19.95 10.74 19.63
C TYR A 145 19.33 9.53 18.90
N ASP A 146 19.07 8.46 19.62
CA ASP A 146 18.30 7.35 19.07
C ASP A 146 16.78 7.57 19.30
N PHE A 147 15.96 7.25 18.28
CA PHE A 147 14.51 7.43 18.35
C PHE A 147 13.85 6.52 19.38
N VAL A 148 14.46 5.41 19.76
CA VAL A 148 13.98 4.55 20.86
C VAL A 148 14.03 5.29 22.19
N ASP A 149 15.06 6.13 22.41
CA ASP A 149 15.26 6.84 23.67
C ASP A 149 14.21 7.94 23.92
N ILE A 150 13.51 8.38 22.89
CA ILE A 150 12.45 9.39 23.00
C ILE A 150 11.02 8.80 22.97
N GLU A 151 10.85 7.51 23.09
CA GLU A 151 9.53 6.87 23.02
C GLU A 151 8.54 7.41 24.04
N GLU A 152 8.96 7.50 25.31
CA GLU A 152 8.10 8.05 26.39
C GLU A 152 7.75 9.52 26.15
N PHE A 153 8.71 10.30 25.66
CA PHE A 153 8.48 11.69 25.29
C PHE A 153 7.44 11.80 24.16
N CYS A 154 7.55 11.00 23.12
CA CYS A 154 6.62 10.98 22.00
C CYS A 154 5.21 10.54 22.43
N GLN A 155 5.09 9.57 23.32
CA GLN A 155 3.80 9.16 23.88
C GLN A 155 3.11 10.28 24.68
N ALA A 156 3.89 11.11 25.37
CA ALA A 156 3.39 12.26 26.12
C ALA A 156 3.11 13.50 25.23
N ASN A 157 3.73 13.57 24.05
CA ASN A 157 3.71 14.73 23.16
C ASN A 157 3.43 14.28 21.70
N ILE A 158 2.20 13.87 21.43
CA ILE A 158 1.81 13.33 20.11
C ILE A 158 2.03 14.36 19.00
N SER A 159 1.79 15.64 19.27
CA SER A 159 1.99 16.75 18.33
C SER A 159 3.43 16.86 17.86
N TYR A 160 4.42 16.42 18.65
CA TYR A 160 5.82 16.44 18.27
C TYR A 160 6.09 15.60 17.02
N ILE A 161 5.58 14.36 17.00
CA ILE A 161 5.75 13.47 15.84
C ILE A 161 5.07 14.02 14.60
N ASP A 162 3.85 14.53 14.74
CA ASP A 162 3.10 15.12 13.63
C ASP A 162 3.87 16.29 13.01
N ASN A 163 4.43 17.17 13.84
CA ASN A 163 5.19 18.32 13.39
C ASN A 163 6.53 17.91 12.77
N LEU A 164 7.22 16.94 13.38
CA LEU A 164 8.49 16.41 12.86
C LEU A 164 8.30 15.83 11.45
N PHE A 165 7.31 14.95 11.26
CA PHE A 165 7.03 14.38 9.95
C PHE A 165 6.52 15.42 8.94
N THR A 166 5.75 16.41 9.40
CA THR A 166 5.32 17.51 8.52
C THR A 166 6.52 18.30 8.02
N THR A 167 7.49 18.59 8.89
CA THR A 167 8.72 19.29 8.52
C THR A 167 9.60 18.47 7.58
N LEU A 168 9.77 17.18 7.84
CA LEU A 168 10.63 16.30 7.04
C LEU A 168 10.02 15.95 5.66
N LEU A 169 8.74 15.68 5.61
CA LEU A 169 8.04 15.33 4.35
C LEU A 169 7.65 16.55 3.53
N GLY A 170 7.41 17.67 4.19
CA GLY A 170 6.83 18.87 3.60
C GLY A 170 5.31 18.79 3.43
N GLU A 171 4.66 19.94 3.46
CA GLU A 171 3.19 20.02 3.37
C GLU A 171 2.65 19.47 2.06
N ASP A 172 3.34 19.68 0.95
CA ASP A 172 2.89 19.20 -0.37
C ASP A 172 2.81 17.67 -0.42
N LYS A 173 3.83 16.98 0.11
CA LYS A 173 3.85 15.51 0.13
C LYS A 173 2.78 14.97 1.08
N ILE A 174 2.62 15.58 2.26
CA ILE A 174 1.58 15.19 3.23
C ILE A 174 0.16 15.42 2.65
N ASN A 175 -0.07 16.55 2.01
CA ASN A 175 -1.35 16.82 1.36
C ASN A 175 -1.61 15.85 0.20
N GLY A 176 -0.58 15.47 -0.55
CA GLY A 176 -0.65 14.42 -1.56
C GLY A 176 -1.05 13.07 -0.99
N LEU A 177 -0.41 12.65 0.11
CA LEU A 177 -0.73 11.40 0.82
C LEU A 177 -2.16 11.43 1.39
N ALA A 178 -2.55 12.54 2.03
CA ALA A 178 -3.91 12.73 2.55
C ALA A 178 -4.97 12.63 1.43
N SER A 179 -4.71 13.26 0.29
CA SER A 179 -5.59 13.20 -0.88
C SER A 179 -5.66 11.78 -1.47
N ALA A 180 -4.55 11.06 -1.48
CA ALA A 180 -4.50 9.67 -1.91
C ALA A 180 -5.31 8.75 -0.99
N MET A 181 -5.33 9.00 0.31
CA MET A 181 -6.10 8.22 1.29
C MET A 181 -7.59 8.57 1.29
N ASP A 182 -7.95 9.82 0.99
CA ASP A 182 -9.35 10.33 1.08
C ASP A 182 -10.24 9.92 -0.11
N GLY A 183 -9.78 9.07 -1.00
CA GLY A 183 -10.62 8.43 -1.99
C GLY A 183 -10.27 8.63 -3.46
N SER A 184 -9.24 9.40 -3.80
CA SER A 184 -8.79 9.50 -5.19
C SER A 184 -8.19 8.17 -5.66
N THR A 185 -7.50 7.44 -4.78
CA THR A 185 -7.04 6.06 -5.03
C THR A 185 -8.22 5.11 -5.24
N SER A 186 -9.32 5.31 -4.52
CA SER A 186 -10.55 4.54 -4.71
C SER A 186 -11.14 4.78 -6.10
N SER A 187 -11.17 6.01 -6.61
CA SER A 187 -11.72 6.30 -7.93
C SER A 187 -10.87 5.74 -9.08
N GLN A 188 -9.54 5.84 -8.98
CA GLN A 188 -8.62 5.23 -9.96
C GLN A 188 -8.70 3.70 -9.92
N PHE A 189 -8.70 3.12 -8.73
CA PHE A 189 -8.88 1.67 -8.56
C PHE A 189 -10.20 1.20 -9.14
N TRP A 190 -11.32 1.91 -8.87
CA TRP A 190 -12.62 1.55 -9.41
C TRP A 190 -12.68 1.69 -10.94
N SER A 191 -12.01 2.70 -11.51
CA SER A 191 -11.92 2.86 -12.96
C SER A 191 -11.14 1.72 -13.61
N VAL A 192 -9.98 1.36 -13.04
CA VAL A 192 -9.20 0.21 -13.50
C VAL A 192 -9.93 -1.10 -13.25
N GLN A 193 -10.60 -1.25 -12.10
CA GLN A 193 -11.42 -2.42 -11.80
C GLN A 193 -12.54 -2.60 -12.81
N GLY A 194 -13.17 -1.53 -13.27
CA GLY A 194 -14.16 -1.58 -14.34
C GLY A 194 -13.59 -2.17 -15.63
N LEU A 195 -12.35 -1.86 -15.97
CA LEU A 195 -11.66 -2.39 -17.16
C LEU A 195 -11.26 -3.86 -17.01
N ILE A 196 -10.67 -4.23 -15.87
CA ILE A 196 -10.17 -5.60 -15.65
C ILE A 196 -11.24 -6.57 -15.14
N ASN A 197 -12.39 -6.06 -14.69
CA ASN A 197 -13.50 -6.86 -14.17
C ASN A 197 -14.47 -7.34 -15.27
N THR A 198 -14.24 -6.96 -16.50
CA THR A 198 -14.97 -7.45 -17.67
C THR A 198 -14.74 -8.92 -17.83
N GLY A 199 -15.34 -9.84 -17.24
CA GLY A 199 -15.12 -11.29 -17.36
C GLY A 199 -14.81 -11.76 -18.78
N ASN A 200 -14.62 -13.03 -18.99
CA ASN A 200 -14.38 -13.57 -20.33
C ASN A 200 -15.55 -13.25 -21.27
N ILE A 201 -15.38 -12.23 -22.13
CA ILE A 201 -16.40 -11.73 -23.06
C ILE A 201 -16.93 -12.86 -23.97
N ASN A 202 -16.12 -13.87 -24.24
CA ASN A 202 -16.49 -15.01 -25.06
C ASN A 202 -17.53 -15.95 -24.39
N ASN A 203 -17.65 -15.89 -23.07
CA ASN A 203 -18.55 -16.75 -22.29
C ASN A 203 -19.72 -15.98 -21.67
N LEU A 204 -20.07 -14.82 -22.24
CA LEU A 204 -21.26 -14.10 -21.80
C LEU A 204 -22.54 -14.93 -22.05
N PRO A 205 -23.45 -15.01 -21.07
CA PRO A 205 -24.70 -15.71 -21.24
C PRO A 205 -25.53 -15.04 -22.36
N LYS A 206 -25.98 -15.82 -23.30
CA LYS A 206 -26.84 -15.36 -24.42
C LYS A 206 -28.24 -15.04 -23.87
N VAL A 207 -28.42 -13.88 -23.27
CA VAL A 207 -29.65 -13.45 -22.60
C VAL A 207 -30.90 -13.66 -23.51
N GLY A 208 -30.78 -13.34 -24.81
CA GLY A 208 -31.87 -13.54 -25.77
C GLY A 208 -32.37 -14.98 -25.83
N LEU A 209 -31.48 -15.96 -25.69
CA LEU A 209 -31.84 -17.39 -25.74
C LEU A 209 -32.59 -17.82 -24.46
N TYR A 210 -32.22 -17.29 -23.29
CA TYR A 210 -32.92 -17.52 -22.02
C TYR A 210 -34.35 -16.91 -22.06
N VAL A 211 -34.46 -15.68 -22.58
CA VAL A 211 -35.75 -15.00 -22.73
C VAL A 211 -36.66 -15.79 -23.69
N THR A 212 -36.13 -16.24 -24.83
CA THR A 212 -36.88 -17.05 -25.79
C THR A 212 -37.36 -18.36 -25.16
N LEU A 213 -36.50 -19.06 -24.40
CA LEU A 213 -36.86 -20.28 -23.69
C LEU A 213 -37.98 -20.03 -22.67
N ALA A 214 -37.89 -18.93 -21.91
CA ALA A 214 -38.91 -18.56 -20.93
C ALA A 214 -40.25 -18.25 -21.57
N VAL A 215 -40.26 -17.50 -22.67
CA VAL A 215 -41.51 -17.20 -23.43
C VAL A 215 -42.11 -18.50 -24.02
N ALA A 216 -41.28 -19.36 -24.60
CA ALA A 216 -41.73 -20.66 -25.13
C ALA A 216 -42.30 -21.54 -24.01
N TYR A 217 -41.66 -21.58 -22.84
CA TYR A 217 -42.15 -22.30 -21.68
C TYR A 217 -43.55 -21.80 -21.25
N VAL A 218 -43.75 -20.51 -21.12
CA VAL A 218 -45.04 -19.91 -20.73
C VAL A 218 -46.14 -20.23 -21.76
N ALA A 219 -45.81 -20.10 -23.05
CA ALA A 219 -46.74 -20.40 -24.13
C ALA A 219 -47.13 -21.90 -24.18
N LEU A 220 -46.19 -22.79 -23.91
CA LEU A 220 -46.46 -24.24 -23.89
C LEU A 220 -47.18 -24.65 -22.60
N ALA A 221 -46.68 -24.23 -21.42
CA ALA A 221 -47.24 -24.62 -20.12
C ALA A 221 -48.66 -24.08 -19.91
N GLY A 222 -48.94 -22.87 -20.37
CA GLY A 222 -50.25 -22.25 -20.26
C GLY A 222 -51.20 -22.75 -21.35
N PRO A 223 -51.38 -21.98 -22.43
CA PRO A 223 -52.40 -22.28 -23.44
C PRO A 223 -52.10 -23.58 -24.21
N GLY A 224 -50.83 -23.86 -24.54
CA GLY A 224 -50.46 -25.01 -25.36
C GLY A 224 -50.93 -26.35 -24.79
N LEU A 225 -50.45 -26.72 -23.61
CA LEU A 225 -50.81 -27.98 -22.95
C LEU A 225 -52.29 -28.00 -22.53
N TYR A 226 -52.86 -26.86 -22.17
CA TYR A 226 -54.27 -26.78 -21.81
C TYR A 226 -55.17 -27.13 -22.99
N PHE A 227 -54.99 -26.53 -24.16
CA PHE A 227 -55.79 -26.81 -25.36
C PHE A 227 -55.53 -28.23 -25.87
N PHE A 228 -54.30 -28.72 -25.84
CA PHE A 228 -53.92 -30.06 -26.24
C PHE A 228 -54.71 -31.15 -25.48
N TRP A 229 -54.65 -31.06 -24.12
CA TRP A 229 -55.37 -32.05 -23.31
C TRP A 229 -56.90 -31.84 -23.29
N LYS A 230 -57.37 -30.59 -23.49
CA LYS A 230 -58.80 -30.31 -23.67
C LYS A 230 -59.36 -30.97 -24.89
N GLN A 231 -58.68 -30.92 -26.01
CA GLN A 231 -59.14 -31.56 -27.26
C GLN A 231 -59.18 -33.10 -27.18
N ARG A 232 -58.30 -33.68 -26.38
CA ARG A 232 -58.25 -35.14 -26.16
C ARG A 232 -59.14 -35.64 -25.04
N GLY A 233 -59.84 -34.78 -24.34
CA GLY A 233 -60.73 -35.16 -23.23
C GLY A 233 -59.99 -35.60 -21.94
N MET A 234 -58.65 -35.54 -21.88
CA MET A 234 -57.83 -36.08 -20.81
C MET A 234 -57.25 -34.99 -19.94
N ARG A 235 -58.05 -34.06 -19.43
CA ARG A 235 -57.64 -32.90 -18.63
C ARG A 235 -56.88 -33.24 -17.35
N GLN A 236 -57.10 -34.44 -16.81
CA GLN A 236 -56.42 -34.92 -15.60
C GLN A 236 -54.88 -35.00 -15.76
N TYR A 237 -54.36 -35.16 -16.98
CA TYR A 237 -52.93 -35.22 -17.26
C TYR A 237 -52.26 -33.86 -17.41
N TYR A 238 -53.02 -32.77 -17.40
CA TYR A 238 -52.46 -31.41 -17.58
C TYR A 238 -51.39 -31.08 -16.52
N GLN A 239 -51.68 -31.30 -15.24
CA GLN A 239 -50.74 -30.99 -14.15
C GLN A 239 -49.44 -31.80 -14.26
N LEU A 240 -49.56 -33.10 -14.57
CA LEU A 240 -48.40 -33.98 -14.75
C LEU A 240 -47.54 -33.51 -15.93
N SER A 241 -48.16 -33.10 -17.04
CA SER A 241 -47.44 -32.61 -18.22
C SER A 241 -46.75 -31.30 -17.99
N VAL A 242 -47.33 -30.37 -17.22
CA VAL A 242 -46.70 -29.14 -16.82
C VAL A 242 -45.48 -29.43 -15.93
N GLY A 243 -45.56 -30.38 -14.99
CA GLY A 243 -44.47 -30.80 -14.15
C GLY A 243 -43.27 -31.35 -14.94
N ILE A 244 -43.55 -32.23 -15.92
CA ILE A 244 -42.53 -32.78 -16.81
C ILE A 244 -41.87 -31.68 -17.66
N LEU A 245 -42.66 -30.78 -18.24
CA LEU A 245 -42.18 -29.67 -19.05
C LEU A 245 -41.29 -28.74 -18.21
N SER A 246 -41.69 -28.45 -16.97
CA SER A 246 -40.90 -27.65 -16.04
C SER A 246 -39.54 -28.28 -15.73
N LEU A 247 -39.52 -29.60 -15.48
CA LEU A 247 -38.27 -30.33 -15.22
C LEU A 247 -37.34 -30.29 -16.45
N CYS A 248 -37.90 -30.50 -17.67
CA CYS A 248 -37.13 -30.39 -18.89
C CYS A 248 -36.55 -28.99 -19.13
N CYS A 249 -37.35 -27.93 -18.93
CA CYS A 249 -36.89 -26.56 -19.06
C CYS A 249 -35.81 -26.22 -18.02
N THR A 250 -35.95 -26.64 -16.78
CA THR A 250 -34.94 -26.48 -15.73
C THR A 250 -33.65 -27.19 -16.12
N GLY A 251 -33.71 -28.41 -16.63
CA GLY A 251 -32.56 -29.13 -17.15
C GLY A 251 -31.85 -28.39 -18.29
N MET A 252 -32.59 -27.83 -19.23
CA MET A 252 -32.01 -27.04 -20.33
C MET A 252 -31.33 -25.79 -19.82
N VAL A 253 -31.94 -25.05 -18.89
CA VAL A 253 -31.32 -23.86 -18.27
C VAL A 253 -30.04 -24.22 -17.55
N LEU A 254 -30.02 -25.34 -16.80
CA LEU A 254 -28.81 -25.81 -16.12
C LEU A 254 -27.70 -26.16 -17.11
N LEU A 255 -27.99 -26.89 -18.17
CA LEU A 255 -27.03 -27.25 -19.23
C LEU A 255 -26.45 -26.00 -19.91
N MET A 256 -27.31 -25.03 -20.23
CA MET A 256 -26.88 -23.76 -20.81
C MET A 256 -26.02 -22.94 -19.81
N GLY A 257 -26.39 -22.95 -18.54
CA GLY A 257 -25.62 -22.27 -17.48
C GLY A 257 -24.24 -22.91 -17.23
N MET A 258 -24.12 -24.23 -17.40
CA MET A 258 -22.82 -24.93 -17.29
C MET A 258 -21.81 -24.45 -18.35
N SER A 259 -22.28 -24.13 -19.56
CA SER A 259 -21.39 -23.66 -20.64
C SER A 259 -20.82 -22.26 -20.40
N THR A 260 -21.40 -21.47 -19.49
CA THR A 260 -20.93 -20.14 -19.13
C THR A 260 -20.00 -20.12 -17.89
N ARG A 261 -19.83 -21.27 -17.24
CA ARG A 261 -18.93 -21.38 -16.06
C ARG A 261 -17.49 -21.48 -16.52
N PHE A 262 -16.63 -20.80 -15.75
CA PHE A 262 -15.19 -20.92 -15.94
C PHE A 262 -14.74 -22.33 -15.55
N THR A 263 -14.00 -22.96 -16.44
CA THR A 263 -13.43 -24.31 -16.20
C THR A 263 -12.01 -24.26 -15.66
N GLY A 264 -11.30 -23.14 -15.85
CA GLY A 264 -9.94 -22.91 -15.37
C GLY A 264 -9.75 -21.53 -14.76
N PRO A 265 -8.66 -21.33 -14.01
CA PRO A 265 -8.27 -20.01 -13.56
C PRO A 265 -7.91 -19.13 -14.77
N PHE A 266 -8.26 -17.86 -14.71
CA PHE A 266 -7.81 -16.89 -15.70
C PHE A 266 -7.49 -15.58 -14.99
N PHE A 267 -6.66 -14.77 -15.62
CA PHE A 267 -6.33 -13.44 -15.15
C PHE A 267 -6.56 -12.41 -16.25
N THR A 268 -6.94 -11.23 -15.84
CA THR A 268 -6.99 -10.04 -16.68
C THR A 268 -6.05 -9.01 -16.07
N TYR A 269 -5.34 -8.27 -16.90
CA TYR A 269 -4.42 -7.25 -16.44
C TYR A 269 -4.58 -5.95 -17.23
N ALA A 270 -4.27 -4.85 -16.59
CA ALA A 270 -4.14 -3.54 -17.20
C ALA A 270 -2.83 -2.92 -16.74
N THR A 271 -2.00 -2.45 -17.67
CA THR A 271 -0.75 -1.77 -17.39
C THR A 271 -0.91 -0.29 -17.72
N ILE A 272 -0.62 0.57 -16.76
CA ILE A 272 -0.55 2.02 -16.93
C ILE A 272 0.93 2.37 -17.04
N LYS A 273 1.30 3.05 -18.11
CA LYS A 273 2.65 3.59 -18.32
C LYS A 273 2.59 5.10 -18.14
N ASP A 274 3.35 5.60 -17.17
CA ASP A 274 3.57 7.02 -17.00
C ASP A 274 4.85 7.42 -17.74
N THR A 275 4.71 8.30 -18.73
CA THR A 275 5.81 8.76 -19.59
C THR A 275 6.14 10.24 -19.41
N ASP A 276 5.59 10.87 -18.38
CA ASP A 276 5.71 12.34 -18.17
C ASP A 276 7.02 12.74 -17.48
N ARG A 277 7.88 11.77 -17.14
CA ARG A 277 9.19 11.99 -16.51
C ARG A 277 10.29 11.33 -17.32
N ASP A 278 11.53 11.71 -17.07
CA ASP A 278 12.73 11.08 -17.67
C ASP A 278 12.82 9.57 -17.43
N GLU A 279 12.07 9.04 -16.46
CA GLU A 279 11.93 7.62 -16.18
C GLU A 279 10.50 7.14 -16.50
N ILE A 280 10.41 6.02 -17.21
CA ILE A 280 9.14 5.36 -17.52
C ILE A 280 8.74 4.51 -16.32
N SER A 281 7.65 4.86 -15.63
CA SER A 281 7.06 4.01 -14.61
C SER A 281 5.92 3.18 -15.19
N GLU A 282 5.88 1.88 -14.83
CA GLU A 282 4.82 0.96 -15.23
C GLU A 282 4.13 0.39 -14.00
N THR A 283 2.83 0.63 -13.88
CA THR A 283 2.00 0.01 -12.85
C THR A 283 1.05 -1.00 -13.48
N THR A 284 1.15 -2.27 -13.10
CA THR A 284 0.30 -3.34 -13.61
C THR A 284 -0.69 -3.81 -12.55
N PHE A 285 -1.97 -3.68 -12.86
CA PHE A 285 -3.07 -4.22 -12.06
C PHE A 285 -3.47 -5.58 -12.60
N ILE A 286 -3.53 -6.59 -11.75
CA ILE A 286 -3.88 -7.96 -12.12
C ILE A 286 -5.13 -8.38 -11.34
N ASN A 287 -6.16 -8.83 -12.05
CA ASN A 287 -7.34 -9.46 -11.48
C ASN A 287 -7.31 -10.95 -11.77
N MET A 288 -7.20 -11.78 -10.76
CA MET A 288 -7.18 -13.24 -10.87
C MET A 288 -8.52 -13.81 -10.45
N ARG A 289 -9.08 -14.70 -11.27
CA ARG A 289 -10.31 -15.43 -10.97
C ARG A 289 -10.07 -16.92 -11.05
N ALA A 290 -10.47 -17.62 -9.99
CA ALA A 290 -10.37 -19.05 -9.89
C ALA A 290 -11.77 -19.66 -9.70
N PRO A 291 -12.13 -20.75 -10.43
CA PRO A 291 -13.45 -21.37 -10.33
C PRO A 291 -13.65 -22.14 -9.02
N TYR A 292 -12.57 -22.51 -8.33
CA TYR A 292 -12.61 -23.33 -7.13
C TYR A 292 -11.75 -22.72 -6.03
N ASN A 293 -12.20 -22.88 -4.77
CA ASN A 293 -11.42 -22.47 -3.59
C ASN A 293 -10.35 -23.54 -3.28
N LYS A 294 -9.22 -23.47 -3.98
CA LYS A 294 -8.04 -24.31 -3.77
C LYS A 294 -6.77 -23.50 -4.00
N PRO A 295 -5.62 -23.91 -3.45
CA PRO A 295 -4.35 -23.21 -3.71
C PRO A 295 -3.99 -23.30 -5.20
N TYR A 296 -3.53 -22.17 -5.75
CA TYR A 296 -2.99 -22.07 -7.09
C TYR A 296 -1.56 -21.52 -6.99
N SER A 297 -0.62 -22.10 -7.72
CA SER A 297 0.71 -21.53 -7.91
C SER A 297 0.70 -20.62 -9.13
N VAL A 298 1.28 -19.44 -8.98
CA VAL A 298 1.52 -18.49 -10.08
C VAL A 298 3.02 -18.52 -10.35
N THR A 299 3.40 -18.89 -11.55
CA THR A 299 4.80 -18.91 -12.01
C THR A 299 5.00 -17.86 -13.08
#